data_e08c0d195818d372eecb49ef9c5bf2a5
#
_entry.id   e08c0d195818d372eecb49ef9c5bf2a5
#
_cell.length_a   1.000
_cell.length_b   1.000
_cell.length_c   1.000
_cell.angle_alpha   90.00
_cell.angle_beta   90.00
_cell.angle_gamma   90.00
#
_symmetry.space_group_name_H-M   'P 1'
#
loop_
_entity.id
_entity.type
_entity.pdbx_description
1 polymer ?
#
loop_
_entity_poly.entity_id
_entity_poly.type
_entity_poly.pdbx_seq_one_letter_code
_entity_poly.pdbx_strand_id
1 'polypeptide(L)'
;MDVSKAVDQRISTRAFLPDPLPEAEVREWLTQAQRAPSGGNVQPWRTIAVTGQAKDDVIAMAAPILAADPRGQKTDRPIYPKDLWEPYEARRRRVGEMMYEALDIPREDRAARLAWFSNNFRFFGAPLALFLVIDERMGHGQWGHAGMYLQTLALLAEERGWGTCFQECWGCLLYTSDA
;
A
#
# COMPACT_ATOMS: atom_id res chain seq x y z
N MET A 1 -4.95 -6.80 22.02
CA MET A 1 -3.60 -6.20 22.11
C MET A 1 -3.73 -4.77 22.58
N ASP A 2 -2.78 -4.20 23.34
CA ASP A 2 -2.83 -2.76 23.60
C ASP A 2 -2.30 -1.95 22.42
N VAL A 3 -2.68 -0.65 22.36
CA VAL A 3 -2.33 0.22 21.23
C VAL A 3 -0.81 0.41 21.09
N SER A 4 -0.09 0.55 22.21
CA SER A 4 1.36 0.74 22.20
C SER A 4 2.04 -0.45 21.53
N LYS A 5 1.64 -1.67 21.91
CA LYS A 5 2.17 -2.89 21.32
C LYS A 5 1.87 -3.00 19.83
N ALA A 6 0.64 -2.62 19.39
CA ALA A 6 0.30 -2.60 17.98
C ALA A 6 1.16 -1.60 17.19
N VAL A 7 1.44 -0.43 17.76
CA VAL A 7 2.32 0.58 17.15
C VAL A 7 3.75 0.06 17.03
N ASP A 8 4.28 -0.58 18.07
CA ASP A 8 5.65 -1.08 18.10
C ASP A 8 5.88 -2.27 17.15
N GLN A 9 4.88 -3.13 16.99
CA GLN A 9 4.98 -4.35 16.19
C GLN A 9 4.67 -4.15 14.71
N ARG A 10 3.80 -3.19 14.38
CA ARG A 10 3.40 -2.93 12.99
C ARG A 10 4.60 -2.61 12.10
N ILE A 11 4.79 -3.41 11.10
CA ILE A 11 5.78 -3.19 10.04
C ILE A 11 5.12 -3.24 8.66
N SER A 12 5.84 -2.87 7.62
CA SER A 12 5.42 -3.10 6.23
C SER A 12 5.77 -4.52 5.82
N THR A 13 4.80 -5.43 5.93
CA THR A 13 4.92 -6.84 5.54
C THR A 13 5.01 -6.98 4.03
N ARG A 14 6.03 -7.69 3.54
CA ARG A 14 6.27 -7.88 2.09
C ARG A 14 6.43 -9.34 1.68
N ALA A 15 5.88 -10.23 2.48
CA ALA A 15 5.68 -11.65 2.18
C ALA A 15 4.46 -12.11 2.97
N PHE A 16 3.41 -12.51 2.27
CA PHE A 16 2.15 -12.91 2.89
C PHE A 16 1.89 -14.39 2.63
N LEU A 17 1.19 -15.03 3.57
CA LEU A 17 0.62 -16.35 3.36
C LEU A 17 -0.56 -16.25 2.39
N PRO A 18 -0.80 -17.28 1.55
CA PRO A 18 -1.87 -17.27 0.57
C PRO A 18 -3.26 -17.53 1.15
N ASP A 19 -3.35 -17.82 2.45
CA ASP A 19 -4.59 -18.22 3.10
C ASP A 19 -5.64 -17.09 3.02
N PRO A 20 -6.84 -17.38 2.52
CA PRO A 20 -7.88 -16.38 2.40
C PRO A 20 -8.33 -15.91 3.79
N LEU A 21 -8.61 -14.62 3.92
CA LEU A 21 -9.21 -14.06 5.12
C LEU A 21 -10.72 -14.30 5.12
N PRO A 22 -11.34 -14.66 6.27
CA PRO A 22 -12.77 -14.80 6.36
C PRO A 22 -13.49 -13.49 6.06
N GLU A 23 -14.47 -13.49 5.16
CA GLU A 23 -15.16 -12.28 4.72
C GLU A 23 -15.80 -11.50 5.88
N ALA A 24 -16.40 -12.23 6.83
CA ALA A 24 -17.03 -11.63 8.01
C ALA A 24 -16.02 -10.82 8.85
N GLU A 25 -14.81 -11.36 9.06
CA GLU A 25 -13.75 -10.69 9.81
C GLU A 25 -13.21 -9.47 9.05
N VAL A 26 -13.07 -9.56 7.72
CA VAL A 26 -12.69 -8.43 6.87
C VAL A 26 -13.74 -7.31 6.96
N ARG A 27 -15.03 -7.65 6.91
CA ARG A 27 -16.13 -6.68 7.04
C ARG A 27 -16.13 -6.01 8.42
N GLU A 28 -15.94 -6.78 9.48
CA GLU A 28 -15.84 -6.24 10.84
C GLU A 28 -14.66 -5.28 10.96
N TRP A 29 -13.47 -5.68 10.49
CA TRP A 29 -12.26 -4.88 10.46
C TRP A 29 -12.48 -3.54 9.75
N LEU A 30 -13.01 -3.58 8.53
CA LEU A 30 -13.30 -2.38 7.74
C LEU A 30 -14.35 -1.48 8.42
N THR A 31 -15.38 -2.07 9.04
CA THR A 31 -16.41 -1.34 9.78
C THR A 31 -15.84 -0.64 11.00
N GLN A 32 -14.99 -1.33 11.75
CA GLN A 32 -14.33 -0.77 12.93
C GLN A 32 -13.41 0.39 12.55
N ALA A 33 -12.68 0.29 11.42
CA ALA A 33 -11.80 1.34 10.93
C ALA A 33 -12.55 2.63 10.53
N GLN A 34 -13.87 2.57 10.23
CA GLN A 34 -14.68 3.77 9.96
C GLN A 34 -14.77 4.72 11.17
N ARG A 35 -14.31 4.28 12.34
CA ARG A 35 -14.19 5.14 13.54
C ARG A 35 -13.01 6.12 13.45
N ALA A 36 -12.17 6.01 12.43
CA ALA A 36 -11.09 6.98 12.22
C ALA A 36 -11.66 8.41 12.15
N PRO A 37 -10.98 9.40 12.75
CA PRO A 37 -11.46 10.77 12.74
C PRO A 37 -11.31 11.43 11.37
N SER A 38 -12.22 12.36 11.06
CA SER A 38 -12.10 13.26 9.92
C SER A 38 -12.71 14.62 10.23
N GLY A 39 -12.20 15.69 9.63
CA GLY A 39 -12.73 17.04 9.81
C GLY A 39 -14.22 17.08 9.45
N GLY A 40 -15.05 17.62 10.38
CA GLY A 40 -16.49 17.62 10.21
C GLY A 40 -17.13 16.23 10.06
N ASN A 41 -16.41 15.17 10.40
CA ASN A 41 -16.83 13.78 10.19
C ASN A 41 -17.21 13.47 8.72
N VAL A 42 -16.50 14.07 7.78
CA VAL A 42 -16.77 13.95 6.33
C VAL A 42 -16.50 12.53 5.80
N GLN A 43 -15.58 11.79 6.43
CA GLN A 43 -15.22 10.43 6.05
C GLN A 43 -14.97 10.29 4.54
N PRO A 44 -13.95 10.98 3.97
CA PRO A 44 -13.79 11.18 2.52
C PRO A 44 -13.35 9.93 1.77
N TRP A 45 -13.05 8.86 2.47
CA TRP A 45 -12.52 7.62 1.93
C TRP A 45 -13.61 6.66 1.45
N ARG A 46 -13.29 5.97 0.39
CA ARG A 46 -13.99 4.76 -0.05
C ARG A 46 -12.97 3.64 -0.17
N THR A 47 -13.28 2.49 0.38
CA THR A 47 -12.39 1.32 0.33
C THR A 47 -12.99 0.26 -0.56
N ILE A 48 -12.22 -0.19 -1.54
CA ILE A 48 -12.56 -1.29 -2.44
C ILE A 48 -11.67 -2.45 -2.05
N ALA A 49 -12.27 -3.55 -1.62
CA ALA A 49 -11.58 -4.79 -1.26
C ALA A 49 -11.61 -5.75 -2.45
N VAL A 50 -10.46 -6.27 -2.86
CA VAL A 50 -10.34 -7.26 -3.92
C VAL A 50 -9.63 -8.52 -3.43
N THR A 51 -10.21 -9.67 -3.73
CA THR A 51 -9.70 -11.00 -3.38
C THR A 51 -9.88 -11.97 -4.55
N GLY A 52 -9.26 -13.14 -4.48
CA GLY A 52 -9.44 -14.22 -5.47
C GLY A 52 -9.29 -13.72 -6.90
N GLN A 53 -10.20 -14.12 -7.78
CA GLN A 53 -10.14 -13.80 -9.20
C GLN A 53 -10.10 -12.28 -9.48
N ALA A 54 -10.89 -11.47 -8.75
CA ALA A 54 -10.88 -10.02 -8.95
C ALA A 54 -9.50 -9.40 -8.67
N LYS A 55 -8.78 -9.92 -7.66
CA LYS A 55 -7.40 -9.50 -7.39
C LYS A 55 -6.45 -9.94 -8.52
N ASP A 56 -6.60 -11.16 -9.01
CA ASP A 56 -5.78 -11.69 -10.08
C ASP A 56 -6.01 -10.93 -11.40
N ASP A 57 -7.25 -10.53 -11.69
CA ASP A 57 -7.60 -9.69 -12.84
C ASP A 57 -6.91 -8.32 -12.75
N VAL A 58 -6.88 -7.71 -11.56
CA VAL A 58 -6.15 -6.44 -11.34
C VAL A 58 -4.66 -6.62 -11.58
N ILE A 59 -4.05 -7.72 -11.10
CA ILE A 59 -2.64 -8.03 -11.36
C ILE A 59 -2.40 -8.22 -12.88
N ALA A 60 -3.31 -8.92 -13.57
CA ALA A 60 -3.21 -9.15 -15.00
C ALA A 60 -3.30 -7.85 -15.82
N MET A 61 -4.11 -6.88 -15.40
CA MET A 61 -4.19 -5.56 -16.03
C MET A 61 -2.86 -4.80 -15.96
N ALA A 62 -2.08 -4.97 -14.90
CA ALA A 62 -0.78 -4.34 -14.75
C ALA A 62 0.31 -4.98 -15.62
N ALA A 63 0.17 -6.26 -15.98
CA ALA A 63 1.22 -7.03 -16.64
C ALA A 63 1.75 -6.42 -17.96
N PRO A 64 0.93 -5.95 -18.92
CA PRO A 64 1.45 -5.35 -20.15
C PRO A 64 2.17 -4.02 -19.91
N ILE A 65 1.75 -3.26 -18.89
CA ILE A 65 2.37 -1.99 -18.52
C ILE A 65 3.77 -2.26 -17.94
N LEU A 66 3.87 -3.23 -17.05
CA LEU A 66 5.12 -3.62 -16.42
C LEU A 66 6.09 -4.31 -17.38
N ALA A 67 5.58 -4.96 -18.42
CA ALA A 67 6.41 -5.50 -19.50
C ALA A 67 7.08 -4.38 -20.32
N ALA A 68 6.41 -3.24 -20.47
CA ALA A 68 6.95 -2.06 -21.15
C ALA A 68 7.91 -1.25 -20.26
N ASP A 69 7.55 -1.02 -19.00
CA ASP A 69 8.40 -0.41 -17.97
C ASP A 69 8.15 -1.08 -16.60
N PRO A 70 9.11 -1.82 -16.07
CA PRO A 70 8.97 -2.48 -14.76
C PRO A 70 8.73 -1.54 -13.57
N ARG A 71 8.88 -0.24 -13.76
CA ARG A 71 8.58 0.78 -12.74
C ARG A 71 7.14 1.28 -12.78
N GLY A 72 6.36 0.85 -13.78
CA GLY A 72 5.03 1.35 -14.05
C GLY A 72 5.01 2.62 -14.92
N GLN A 73 3.86 3.23 -15.06
CA GLN A 73 3.67 4.44 -15.84
C GLN A 73 4.09 5.69 -15.07
N LYS A 74 4.40 6.75 -15.79
CA LYS A 74 4.61 8.06 -15.17
C LYS A 74 3.28 8.57 -14.60
N THR A 75 3.33 9.11 -13.39
CA THR A 75 2.20 9.77 -12.75
C THR A 75 2.40 11.28 -12.74
N ASP A 76 1.32 12.03 -12.83
CA ASP A 76 1.27 13.47 -12.60
C ASP A 76 1.27 13.82 -11.10
N ARG A 77 1.09 12.82 -10.24
CA ARG A 77 1.11 12.94 -8.78
C ARG A 77 2.30 12.18 -8.20
N PRO A 78 3.53 12.72 -8.30
CA PRO A 78 4.71 12.04 -7.81
C PRO A 78 4.64 11.84 -6.29
N ILE A 79 5.05 10.66 -5.84
CA ILE A 79 5.09 10.28 -4.41
C ILE A 79 6.09 11.18 -3.65
N TYR A 80 7.20 11.50 -4.30
CA TYR A 80 8.24 12.35 -3.75
C TYR A 80 8.48 13.58 -4.63
N PRO A 81 8.91 14.71 -4.04
CA PRO A 81 9.43 15.82 -4.81
C PRO A 81 10.58 15.36 -5.71
N LYS A 82 10.72 16.00 -6.89
CA LYS A 82 11.78 15.67 -7.85
C LYS A 82 13.17 15.74 -7.22
N ASP A 83 13.40 16.74 -6.38
CA ASP A 83 14.66 16.98 -5.69
C ASP A 83 14.43 16.81 -4.17
N LEU A 84 14.28 15.56 -3.73
CA LEU A 84 14.15 15.24 -2.32
C LEU A 84 15.46 15.59 -1.58
N TRP A 85 15.36 16.31 -0.49
CA TRP A 85 16.50 16.88 0.25
C TRP A 85 16.75 16.21 1.61
N GLU A 86 17.89 16.53 2.23
CA GLU A 86 18.21 16.04 3.55
C GLU A 86 17.30 16.67 4.64
N PRO A 87 16.88 15.92 5.66
CA PRO A 87 17.29 14.54 5.99
C PRO A 87 16.40 13.47 5.35
N TYR A 88 15.46 13.84 4.49
CA TYR A 88 14.46 12.92 3.93
C TYR A 88 15.07 11.92 2.94
N GLU A 89 16.02 12.39 2.12
CA GLU A 89 16.74 11.54 1.19
C GLU A 89 17.55 10.46 1.91
N ALA A 90 18.28 10.82 2.97
CA ALA A 90 19.05 9.87 3.76
C ALA A 90 18.14 8.81 4.42
N ARG A 91 16.98 9.22 4.94
CA ARG A 91 16.01 8.28 5.56
C ARG A 91 15.46 7.31 4.54
N ARG A 92 15.06 7.79 3.36
CA ARG A 92 14.57 6.96 2.25
C ARG A 92 15.62 5.97 1.79
N ARG A 93 16.85 6.42 1.60
CA ARG A 93 17.98 5.56 1.19
C ARG A 93 18.24 4.48 2.24
N ARG A 94 18.33 4.87 3.51
CA ARG A 94 18.60 3.94 4.61
C ARG A 94 17.57 2.82 4.69
N VAL A 95 16.28 3.13 4.67
CA VAL A 95 15.23 2.08 4.75
C VAL A 95 15.26 1.16 3.54
N GLY A 96 15.59 1.68 2.35
CA GLY A 96 15.77 0.87 1.16
C GLY A 96 16.96 -0.10 1.29
N GLU A 97 18.11 0.37 1.74
CA GLU A 97 19.28 -0.50 1.94
C GLU A 97 19.02 -1.57 3.01
N MET A 98 18.44 -1.21 4.15
CA MET A 98 18.06 -2.19 5.19
C MET A 98 17.13 -3.28 4.66
N MET A 99 16.17 -2.92 3.79
CA MET A 99 15.27 -3.88 3.18
C MET A 99 16.02 -4.85 2.25
N TYR A 100 16.89 -4.33 1.37
CA TYR A 100 17.65 -5.18 0.44
C TYR A 100 18.70 -6.02 1.14
N GLU A 101 19.31 -5.52 2.21
CA GLU A 101 20.20 -6.29 3.09
C GLU A 101 19.47 -7.46 3.72
N ALA A 102 18.27 -7.25 4.27
CA ALA A 102 17.43 -8.31 4.84
C ALA A 102 16.98 -9.36 3.82
N LEU A 103 17.02 -9.03 2.53
CA LEU A 103 16.68 -9.92 1.41
C LEU A 103 17.93 -10.57 0.78
N ASP A 104 19.11 -10.26 1.27
CA ASP A 104 20.39 -10.69 0.68
C ASP A 104 20.52 -10.29 -0.81
N ILE A 105 20.03 -9.08 -1.16
CA ILE A 105 20.12 -8.53 -2.51
C ILE A 105 21.16 -7.40 -2.53
N PRO A 106 22.36 -7.62 -3.07
CA PRO A 106 23.42 -6.64 -3.10
C PRO A 106 23.05 -5.40 -3.92
N ARG A 107 23.75 -4.28 -3.66
CA ARG A 107 23.43 -2.99 -4.29
C ARG A 107 23.67 -2.99 -5.80
N GLU A 108 24.67 -3.70 -6.25
CA GLU A 108 25.06 -3.88 -7.64
C GLU A 108 24.10 -4.75 -8.43
N ASP A 109 23.35 -5.64 -7.78
CA ASP A 109 22.35 -6.48 -8.45
C ASP A 109 21.04 -5.70 -8.69
N ARG A 110 21.13 -4.81 -9.69
CA ARG A 110 19.97 -4.00 -10.09
C ARG A 110 18.82 -4.84 -10.65
N ALA A 111 19.11 -5.98 -11.25
CA ALA A 111 18.10 -6.86 -11.83
C ALA A 111 17.26 -7.51 -10.71
N ALA A 112 17.92 -8.08 -9.69
CA ALA A 112 17.23 -8.65 -8.54
C ALA A 112 16.44 -7.59 -7.76
N ARG A 113 16.98 -6.37 -7.58
CA ARG A 113 16.27 -5.26 -6.95
C ARG A 113 15.01 -4.85 -7.72
N LEU A 114 15.08 -4.81 -9.05
CA LEU A 114 13.94 -4.49 -9.90
C LEU A 114 12.90 -5.62 -9.89
N ALA A 115 13.32 -6.87 -9.95
CA ALA A 115 12.46 -8.03 -9.83
C ALA A 115 11.72 -8.05 -8.47
N TRP A 116 12.43 -7.74 -7.37
CA TRP A 116 11.81 -7.58 -6.07
C TRP A 116 10.80 -6.44 -6.04
N PHE A 117 11.14 -5.29 -6.60
CA PHE A 117 10.24 -4.14 -6.68
C PHE A 117 8.93 -4.47 -7.40
N SER A 118 8.97 -5.31 -8.44
CA SER A 118 7.77 -5.70 -9.19
C SER A 118 6.72 -6.45 -8.35
N ASN A 119 7.11 -7.01 -7.17
CA ASN A 119 6.17 -7.64 -6.25
C ASN A 119 5.14 -6.65 -5.66
N ASN A 120 5.42 -5.33 -5.69
CA ASN A 120 4.41 -4.32 -5.38
C ASN A 120 3.15 -4.50 -6.21
N PHE A 121 3.28 -4.80 -7.49
CA PHE A 121 2.17 -5.01 -8.43
C PHE A 121 1.54 -6.41 -8.34
N ARG A 122 2.00 -7.23 -7.41
CA ARG A 122 1.43 -8.52 -7.04
C ARG A 122 0.99 -8.55 -5.58
N PHE A 123 0.89 -7.37 -4.96
CA PHE A 123 0.52 -7.19 -3.55
C PHE A 123 1.40 -8.02 -2.60
N PHE A 124 2.64 -8.34 -2.97
CA PHE A 124 3.55 -9.23 -2.22
C PHE A 124 2.94 -10.59 -1.87
N GLY A 125 2.00 -11.08 -2.69
CA GLY A 125 1.30 -12.34 -2.46
C GLY A 125 0.13 -12.27 -1.47
N ALA A 126 -0.24 -11.09 -0.97
CA ALA A 126 -1.35 -10.95 -0.05
C ALA A 126 -2.67 -11.50 -0.62
N PRO A 127 -3.48 -12.21 0.20
CA PRO A 127 -4.77 -12.76 -0.24
C PRO A 127 -5.84 -11.69 -0.44
N LEU A 128 -5.67 -10.53 0.19
CA LEU A 128 -6.57 -9.37 0.12
C LEU A 128 -5.77 -8.13 -0.26
N ALA A 129 -6.28 -7.34 -1.20
CA ALA A 129 -5.82 -5.99 -1.46
C ALA A 129 -6.95 -4.98 -1.24
N LEU A 130 -6.58 -3.81 -0.72
CA LEU A 130 -7.50 -2.70 -0.48
C LEU A 130 -7.06 -1.50 -1.32
N PHE A 131 -7.97 -0.97 -2.13
CA PHE A 131 -7.79 0.32 -2.77
C PHE A 131 -8.54 1.39 -1.98
N LEU A 132 -7.81 2.37 -1.49
CA LEU A 132 -8.38 3.54 -0.85
C LEU A 132 -8.50 4.65 -1.87
N VAL A 133 -9.71 5.10 -2.14
CA VAL A 133 -9.99 6.17 -3.07
C VAL A 133 -10.65 7.35 -2.38
N ILE A 134 -10.34 8.55 -2.86
CA ILE A 134 -10.91 9.81 -2.39
C ILE A 134 -11.37 10.56 -3.65
N ASP A 135 -12.52 11.21 -3.58
CA ASP A 135 -13.01 12.06 -4.66
C ASP A 135 -11.99 13.17 -4.96
N GLU A 136 -11.65 13.37 -6.23
CA GLU A 136 -10.62 14.33 -6.65
C GLU A 136 -10.94 15.79 -6.28
N ARG A 137 -12.22 16.10 -6.10
CA ARG A 137 -12.70 17.42 -5.66
C ARG A 137 -12.39 17.71 -4.18
N MET A 138 -11.98 16.70 -3.43
CA MET A 138 -11.60 16.84 -2.02
C MET A 138 -10.26 17.60 -1.91
N GLY A 139 -10.23 18.60 -1.03
CA GLY A 139 -9.03 19.37 -0.76
C GLY A 139 -7.91 18.56 -0.09
N HIS A 140 -6.68 19.09 -0.16
CA HIS A 140 -5.48 18.40 0.36
C HIS A 140 -5.57 17.94 1.83
N GLY A 141 -6.31 18.67 2.68
CA GLY A 141 -6.51 18.25 4.08
C GLY A 141 -7.19 16.90 4.23
N GLN A 142 -7.96 16.47 3.25
CA GLN A 142 -8.66 15.19 3.28
C GLN A 142 -7.71 13.99 3.11
N TRP A 143 -6.54 14.20 2.49
CA TRP A 143 -5.49 13.17 2.41
C TRP A 143 -4.91 12.85 3.78
N GLY A 144 -4.80 13.83 4.68
CA GLY A 144 -4.44 13.59 6.07
C GLY A 144 -5.44 12.70 6.78
N HIS A 145 -6.75 12.90 6.54
CA HIS A 145 -7.81 12.07 7.10
C HIS A 145 -7.78 10.64 6.55
N ALA A 146 -7.49 10.46 5.27
CA ALA A 146 -7.25 9.14 4.69
C ALA A 146 -6.05 8.43 5.34
N GLY A 147 -4.98 9.15 5.64
CA GLY A 147 -3.83 8.62 6.39
C GLY A 147 -4.23 8.15 7.80
N MET A 148 -5.12 8.87 8.50
CA MET A 148 -5.66 8.43 9.79
C MET A 148 -6.46 7.14 9.66
N TYR A 149 -7.28 7.02 8.62
CA TYR A 149 -8.03 5.79 8.34
C TYR A 149 -7.10 4.62 8.04
N LEU A 150 -6.10 4.80 7.18
CA LEU A 150 -5.11 3.77 6.85
C LEU A 150 -4.32 3.30 8.09
N GLN A 151 -3.88 4.24 8.94
CA GLN A 151 -3.19 3.88 10.17
C GLN A 151 -4.12 3.11 11.13
N THR A 152 -5.39 3.50 11.24
CA THR A 152 -6.37 2.77 12.04
C THR A 152 -6.55 1.34 11.53
N LEU A 153 -6.68 1.16 10.20
CA LEU A 153 -6.71 -0.17 9.57
C LEU A 153 -5.49 -1.00 9.93
N ALA A 154 -4.30 -0.42 9.83
CA ALA A 154 -3.07 -1.15 10.09
C ALA A 154 -2.94 -1.62 11.56
N LEU A 155 -3.33 -0.77 12.51
CA LEU A 155 -3.29 -1.14 13.94
C LEU A 155 -4.33 -2.21 14.29
N LEU A 156 -5.53 -2.12 13.71
CA LEU A 156 -6.57 -3.13 13.88
C LEU A 156 -6.22 -4.47 13.21
N ALA A 157 -5.47 -4.43 12.11
CA ALA A 157 -4.94 -5.64 11.46
C ALA A 157 -3.89 -6.31 12.35
N GLU A 158 -2.95 -5.52 12.91
CA GLU A 158 -1.93 -6.02 13.83
C GLU A 158 -2.54 -6.73 15.05
N GLU A 159 -3.63 -6.18 15.60
CA GLU A 159 -4.38 -6.81 16.68
C GLU A 159 -4.93 -8.19 16.31
N ARG A 160 -5.28 -8.39 15.04
CA ARG A 160 -5.76 -9.67 14.47
C ARG A 160 -4.64 -10.61 14.04
N GLY A 161 -3.39 -10.21 14.18
CA GLY A 161 -2.23 -10.95 13.66
C GLY A 161 -2.09 -10.88 12.15
N TRP A 162 -2.69 -9.88 11.51
CA TRP A 162 -2.61 -9.67 10.06
C TRP A 162 -1.53 -8.64 9.74
N GLY A 163 -0.57 -9.03 8.90
CA GLY A 163 0.39 -8.09 8.36
C GLY A 163 -0.24 -7.11 7.36
N THR A 164 0.33 -5.91 7.25
CA THR A 164 -0.11 -4.89 6.28
C THR A 164 1.07 -4.30 5.53
N CYS A 165 0.82 -3.83 4.29
CA CYS A 165 1.78 -3.06 3.52
C CYS A 165 1.07 -1.96 2.74
N PHE A 166 1.35 -0.71 3.08
CA PHE A 166 0.86 0.42 2.29
C PHE A 166 1.67 0.55 1.01
N GLN A 167 0.97 0.74 -0.10
CA GLN A 167 1.57 0.83 -1.43
C GLN A 167 1.04 2.06 -2.16
N GLU A 168 1.94 2.77 -2.83
CA GLU A 168 1.61 3.96 -3.64
C GLU A 168 1.82 3.69 -5.14
N CYS A 169 2.42 2.55 -5.49
CA CYS A 169 2.76 2.21 -6.87
C CYS A 169 1.55 2.08 -7.80
N TRP A 170 0.39 1.71 -7.28
CA TRP A 170 -0.83 1.55 -8.07
C TRP A 170 -1.38 2.87 -8.59
N GLY A 171 -1.06 3.99 -7.98
CA GLY A 171 -1.38 5.33 -8.49
C GLY A 171 -0.77 5.62 -9.86
N CYS A 172 0.28 4.88 -10.25
CA CYS A 172 0.90 4.99 -11.57
C CYS A 172 0.18 4.21 -12.68
N LEU A 173 -0.84 3.41 -12.35
CA LEU A 173 -1.54 2.54 -13.30
C LEU A 173 -2.99 2.98 -13.58
N LEU A 174 -3.49 3.95 -12.83
CA LEU A 174 -4.91 4.34 -12.86
C LEU A 174 -5.30 5.29 -14.01
N TYR A 175 -4.35 5.68 -14.86
CA TYR A 175 -4.61 6.60 -15.98
C TYR A 175 -4.96 5.93 -17.31
N THR A 176 -5.21 4.63 -17.32
CA THR A 176 -5.51 3.90 -18.57
C THR A 176 -6.97 3.51 -18.77
N SER A 177 -7.86 3.91 -17.88
CA SER A 177 -9.28 3.65 -18.06
C SER A 177 -10.03 4.94 -18.37
N ASP A 178 -10.06 5.33 -19.62
CA ASP A 178 -11.22 6.01 -20.19
C ASP A 178 -12.38 4.99 -20.15
N ALA A 179 -13.04 4.88 -19.01
CA ALA A 179 -14.25 4.11 -18.84
C ALA A 179 -15.28 4.91 -18.07
#